data_b6c217ce393e0e595616fd8c81b18d71
#
_entry.id   b6c217ce393e0e595616fd8c81b18d71
#
_cell.length_a   1.000
_cell.length_b   1.000
_cell.length_c   1.000
_cell.angle_alpha   90.00
_cell.angle_beta   90.00
_cell.angle_gamma   90.00
#
_symmetry.space_group_name_H-M   'P 1'
#
loop_
_entity.id
_entity.type
_entity.pdbx_description
1 polymer ?
#
loop_
_entity_poly.entity_id
_entity_poly.type
_entity_poly.pdbx_seq_one_letter_code
_entity_poly.pdbx_strand_id
1 'polypeptide(L)'
;MINEDIIVKCLAGEADQHELSLLNEWRKLSEDNEKTYQQIAKIWTHSANIHRDKKIDTDAAWNKVQSKIQTPVKVVKWPVRWLAAASVALLIGVAFFLFQSPASQPMLSSTAQNTPQDIQLKDGSAVTLKNGELQYPKEFTGNKRQVILKSGTAYFDIHKDSAHPFEILCQQTTITVLGTEFEIKNIDNHTYVSVNEGKVRFTTPSGTSILTAGMQADYNAATQSLNTATEFSKNTIAYATKQLSYNGSSLRTVVNDLKLHFPQYNIEIPATMAKCKISGDYNLEEGIHNILLVLAATLNAELTFNEKQHSASFVGGTCQP
;
A
#
# COMPACT_ATOMS: atom_id res chain seq x y z
N MET A 1 34.59 12.89 27.73
CA MET A 1 34.47 14.02 26.80
C MET A 1 33.94 15.21 27.56
N ILE A 2 34.66 16.33 27.59
CA ILE A 2 34.16 17.58 28.21
C ILE A 2 33.12 18.18 27.24
N ASN A 3 31.97 18.57 27.79
CA ASN A 3 30.94 19.30 27.07
C ASN A 3 31.35 20.79 26.96
N GLU A 4 31.06 21.46 25.87
CA GLU A 4 31.29 22.90 25.65
C GLU A 4 30.72 23.77 26.77
N ASP A 5 29.62 23.34 27.39
CA ASP A 5 29.00 24.02 28.54
C ASP A 5 29.96 24.19 29.73
N ILE A 6 30.86 23.23 30.01
CA ILE A 6 31.83 23.31 31.09
C ILE A 6 32.90 24.38 30.79
N ILE A 7 33.29 24.48 29.50
CA ILE A 7 34.26 25.52 29.07
C ILE A 7 33.65 26.91 29.29
N VAL A 8 32.38 27.10 28.92
CA VAL A 8 31.66 28.37 29.06
C VAL A 8 31.48 28.74 30.54
N LYS A 9 31.09 27.78 31.39
CA LYS A 9 30.95 27.98 32.84
C LYS A 9 32.28 28.41 33.48
N CYS A 10 33.41 27.78 33.07
CA CYS A 10 34.73 28.16 33.54
C CYS A 10 35.12 29.59 33.13
N LEU A 11 34.79 29.99 31.90
CA LEU A 11 35.07 31.34 31.39
C LEU A 11 34.15 32.39 32.03
N ALA A 12 32.94 32.01 32.45
CA ALA A 12 32.00 32.86 33.17
C ALA A 12 32.34 33.03 34.65
N GLY A 13 33.22 32.19 35.19
CA GLY A 13 33.55 32.17 36.62
C GLY A 13 32.49 31.45 37.48
N GLU A 14 31.64 30.63 36.86
CA GLU A 14 30.53 29.93 37.51
C GLU A 14 30.84 28.44 37.74
N ALA A 15 32.04 27.97 37.35
CA ALA A 15 32.47 26.59 37.50
C ALA A 15 32.95 26.27 38.91
N ASP A 16 32.63 25.07 39.39
CA ASP A 16 33.13 24.55 40.65
C ASP A 16 34.60 24.05 40.54
N GLN A 17 35.23 23.70 41.67
CA GLN A 17 36.62 23.23 41.69
C GLN A 17 36.82 21.92 40.94
N HIS A 18 35.81 21.06 40.89
CA HIS A 18 35.87 19.79 40.16
C HIS A 18 35.81 20.02 38.65
N GLU A 19 34.93 20.88 38.21
CA GLU A 19 34.80 21.28 36.79
C GLU A 19 36.08 21.96 36.27
N LEU A 20 36.68 22.82 37.09
CA LEU A 20 37.98 23.46 36.78
C LEU A 20 39.13 22.45 36.65
N SER A 21 39.15 21.41 37.51
CA SER A 21 40.19 20.37 37.39
C SER A 21 40.01 19.52 36.16
N LEU A 22 38.76 19.13 35.83
CA LEU A 22 38.45 18.38 34.65
C LEU A 22 38.79 19.14 33.34
N LEU A 23 38.52 20.44 33.33
CA LEU A 23 38.90 21.27 32.15
C LEU A 23 40.41 21.34 31.99
N ASN A 24 41.17 21.50 33.11
CA ASN A 24 42.63 21.57 33.05
C ASN A 24 43.29 20.25 32.63
N GLU A 25 42.75 19.12 33.04
CA GLU A 25 43.18 17.80 32.54
C GLU A 25 42.87 17.61 31.09
N TRP A 26 41.66 17.95 30.67
CA TRP A 26 41.25 17.82 29.27
C TRP A 26 42.08 18.67 28.31
N ARG A 27 42.46 19.89 28.72
CA ARG A 27 43.33 20.77 27.95
C ARG A 27 44.72 20.17 27.72
N LYS A 28 45.24 19.41 28.71
CA LYS A 28 46.56 18.76 28.64
C LYS A 28 46.56 17.47 27.82
N LEU A 29 45.40 16.87 27.54
CA LEU A 29 45.29 15.58 26.85
C LEU A 29 45.64 15.69 25.38
N SER A 30 45.43 16.84 24.74
CA SER A 30 45.63 17.00 23.27
C SER A 30 45.85 18.48 22.93
N GLU A 31 46.72 18.75 21.98
CA GLU A 31 46.94 20.10 21.42
C GLU A 31 45.65 20.66 20.77
N ASP A 32 44.79 19.79 20.19
CA ASP A 32 43.53 20.20 19.61
C ASP A 32 42.50 20.64 20.67
N ASN A 33 42.55 20.05 21.88
CA ASN A 33 41.74 20.48 22.99
C ASN A 33 42.12 21.87 23.47
N GLU A 34 43.41 22.17 23.54
CA GLU A 34 43.91 23.51 23.89
C GLU A 34 43.51 24.55 22.83
N LYS A 35 43.61 24.22 21.55
CA LYS A 35 43.13 25.09 20.45
C LYS A 35 41.67 25.39 20.56
N THR A 36 40.85 24.36 20.85
CA THR A 36 39.40 24.51 21.04
C THR A 36 39.06 25.42 22.18
N TYR A 37 39.75 25.25 23.33
CA TYR A 37 39.59 26.13 24.47
C TYR A 37 39.93 27.58 24.15
N GLN A 38 41.05 27.82 23.46
CA GLN A 38 41.48 29.16 23.06
C GLN A 38 40.52 29.83 22.08
N GLN A 39 39.93 29.08 21.18
CA GLN A 39 38.90 29.61 20.27
C GLN A 39 37.67 30.09 21.04
N ILE A 40 37.15 29.26 21.95
CA ILE A 40 35.97 29.60 22.76
C ILE A 40 36.28 30.80 23.67
N ALA A 41 37.46 30.82 24.33
CA ALA A 41 37.90 31.92 25.18
C ALA A 41 38.05 33.25 24.41
N LYS A 42 38.53 33.19 23.16
CA LYS A 42 38.64 34.36 22.28
C LYS A 42 37.25 34.90 21.87
N ILE A 43 36.29 34.02 21.59
CA ILE A 43 34.91 34.40 21.30
C ILE A 43 34.27 35.04 22.54
N TRP A 44 34.49 34.46 23.74
CA TRP A 44 33.99 34.96 25.03
C TRP A 44 34.50 36.37 25.34
N THR A 45 35.81 36.60 25.22
CA THR A 45 36.39 37.90 25.45
C THR A 45 35.96 38.97 24.46
N HIS A 46 35.75 38.61 23.21
CA HIS A 46 35.20 39.52 22.19
C HIS A 46 33.74 39.87 22.47
N SER A 47 32.91 38.92 22.88
CA SER A 47 31.52 39.17 23.23
C SER A 47 31.36 40.06 24.47
N ALA A 48 32.22 39.91 25.47
CA ALA A 48 32.24 40.73 26.65
C ALA A 48 32.59 42.21 26.38
N ASN A 49 33.35 42.47 25.31
CA ASN A 49 33.75 43.85 24.92
C ASN A 49 32.70 44.58 24.05
N ILE A 50 31.78 43.86 23.45
CA ILE A 50 30.74 44.46 22.59
C ILE A 50 29.75 45.31 23.41
N HIS A 51 29.60 45.07 24.69
CA HIS A 51 28.60 45.76 25.54
C HIS A 51 29.17 46.91 26.39
N ARG A 52 30.48 47.21 26.34
CA ARG A 52 31.09 48.18 27.26
C ARG A 52 31.07 49.63 26.79
N ASP A 53 30.88 49.93 25.50
CA ASP A 53 31.11 51.28 24.97
C ASP A 53 29.88 52.04 24.47
N LYS A 54 28.67 51.49 24.63
CA LYS A 54 27.47 52.31 24.40
C LYS A 54 26.83 52.70 25.68
N LYS A 55 27.14 53.92 26.15
CA LYS A 55 26.24 54.63 27.09
C LYS A 55 24.89 54.73 26.42
N ILE A 56 23.98 53.86 26.76
CA ILE A 56 22.60 53.93 26.30
C ILE A 56 21.96 55.11 27.05
N ASP A 57 21.66 56.15 26.35
CA ASP A 57 20.89 57.28 26.89
C ASP A 57 19.43 56.80 27.02
N THR A 58 19.13 56.32 28.21
CA THR A 58 17.81 55.81 28.59
C THR A 58 16.76 56.88 28.55
N ASP A 59 17.11 58.15 28.80
CA ASP A 59 16.17 59.29 28.80
C ASP A 59 15.82 59.68 27.37
N ALA A 60 16.77 59.71 26.47
CA ALA A 60 16.50 59.93 25.02
C ALA A 60 15.68 58.80 24.41
N ALA A 61 15.97 57.54 24.80
CA ALA A 61 15.19 56.39 24.38
C ALA A 61 13.74 56.43 24.90
N TRP A 62 13.57 56.80 26.20
CA TRP A 62 12.27 56.95 26.83
C TRP A 62 11.43 58.08 26.21
N ASN A 63 12.04 59.24 26.01
CA ASN A 63 11.37 60.34 25.31
C ASN A 63 10.92 60.01 23.89
N LYS A 64 11.70 59.17 23.17
CA LYS A 64 11.33 58.72 21.84
C LYS A 64 10.17 57.69 21.84
N VAL A 65 10.04 56.92 22.88
CA VAL A 65 8.92 56.01 23.12
C VAL A 65 7.68 56.82 23.52
N GLN A 66 7.84 57.74 24.47
CA GLN A 66 6.74 58.59 24.97
C GLN A 66 6.13 59.48 23.88
N SER A 67 6.95 60.05 22.96
CA SER A 67 6.46 60.81 21.82
C SER A 67 5.66 59.98 20.82
N LYS A 68 5.94 58.65 20.70
CA LYS A 68 5.19 57.73 19.87
C LYS A 68 3.87 57.27 20.51
N ILE A 69 3.83 57.17 21.83
CA ILE A 69 2.64 56.78 22.58
C ILE A 69 1.61 57.93 22.66
N GLN A 70 2.05 59.18 22.61
CA GLN A 70 1.17 60.37 22.67
C GLN A 70 0.53 60.73 21.32
N THR A 71 0.89 60.07 20.26
CA THR A 71 0.13 60.24 18.99
C THR A 71 -1.23 59.54 19.16
N PRO A 72 -2.33 60.26 19.13
CA PRO A 72 -3.65 59.62 19.18
C PRO A 72 -3.76 58.69 18.01
N VAL A 73 -3.85 57.38 18.31
CA VAL A 73 -4.15 56.38 17.29
C VAL A 73 -5.49 56.80 16.67
N LYS A 74 -5.48 57.26 15.43
CA LYS A 74 -6.74 57.45 14.68
C LYS A 74 -7.41 56.07 14.62
N VAL A 75 -8.31 55.82 15.56
CA VAL A 75 -9.17 54.63 15.51
C VAL A 75 -10.04 54.81 14.27
N VAL A 76 -9.63 54.17 13.18
CA VAL A 76 -10.50 54.03 12.00
C VAL A 76 -11.69 53.21 12.49
N LYS A 77 -12.79 53.89 12.76
CA LYS A 77 -14.06 53.21 13.07
C LYS A 77 -14.53 52.53 11.78
N TRP A 78 -13.97 51.35 11.53
CA TRP A 78 -14.52 50.47 10.50
C TRP A 78 -15.94 50.11 10.92
N PRO A 79 -16.92 50.35 10.09
CA PRO A 79 -18.30 50.09 10.47
C PRO A 79 -18.42 48.61 10.76
N VAL A 80 -18.72 48.27 12.01
CA VAL A 80 -18.88 46.87 12.53
C VAL A 80 -19.81 46.05 11.62
N ARG A 81 -20.69 46.70 10.90
CA ARG A 81 -21.57 46.08 9.88
C ARG A 81 -20.81 45.39 8.75
N TRP A 82 -19.64 45.87 8.35
CA TRP A 82 -18.83 45.24 7.29
C TRP A 82 -18.05 44.01 7.83
N LEU A 83 -17.62 44.06 9.09
CA LEU A 83 -17.01 42.93 9.75
C LEU A 83 -18.03 41.79 9.97
N ALA A 84 -19.26 42.12 10.34
CA ALA A 84 -20.35 41.14 10.45
C ALA A 84 -20.70 40.52 9.07
N ALA A 85 -20.71 41.32 7.99
CA ALA A 85 -20.96 40.81 6.65
C ALA A 85 -19.83 39.91 6.17
N ALA A 86 -18.56 40.25 6.47
CA ALA A 86 -17.40 39.42 6.13
C ALA A 86 -17.40 38.06 6.89
N SER A 87 -17.78 38.04 8.18
CA SER A 87 -17.89 36.81 8.95
C SER A 87 -19.01 35.90 8.45
N VAL A 88 -20.16 36.48 8.06
CA VAL A 88 -21.24 35.68 7.46
C VAL A 88 -20.84 35.12 6.10
N ALA A 89 -20.18 35.93 5.24
CA ALA A 89 -19.67 35.47 3.96
C ALA A 89 -18.61 34.34 4.12
N LEU A 90 -17.74 34.44 5.13
CA LEU A 90 -16.74 33.43 5.45
C LEU A 90 -17.41 32.14 5.96
N LEU A 91 -18.44 32.27 6.82
CA LEU A 91 -19.21 31.11 7.30
C LEU A 91 -19.98 30.41 6.16
N ILE A 92 -20.57 31.20 5.25
CA ILE A 92 -21.25 30.66 4.06
C ILE A 92 -20.21 29.98 3.13
N GLY A 93 -19.03 30.57 2.93
CA GLY A 93 -17.96 30.02 2.13
C GLY A 93 -17.42 28.71 2.73
N VAL A 94 -17.20 28.68 4.05
CA VAL A 94 -16.78 27.47 4.78
C VAL A 94 -17.89 26.41 4.76
N ALA A 95 -19.14 26.78 5.00
CA ALA A 95 -20.28 25.89 4.90
C ALA A 95 -20.41 25.33 3.49
N PHE A 96 -20.34 26.17 2.44
CA PHE A 96 -20.36 25.75 1.05
C PHE A 96 -19.21 24.78 0.73
N PHE A 97 -17.99 25.04 1.21
CA PHE A 97 -16.83 24.16 1.04
C PHE A 97 -17.00 22.81 1.79
N LEU A 98 -17.55 22.84 3.01
CA LEU A 98 -17.81 21.64 3.81
C LEU A 98 -19.00 20.82 3.28
N PHE A 99 -20.01 21.50 2.68
CA PHE A 99 -21.18 20.85 2.07
C PHE A 99 -20.98 20.48 0.59
N GLN A 100 -19.84 20.84 -0.02
CA GLN A 100 -19.42 20.21 -1.28
C GLN A 100 -18.99 18.76 -1.02
N SER A 101 -19.94 17.93 -0.59
CA SER A 101 -19.75 16.48 -0.69
C SER A 101 -19.49 16.17 -2.16
N PRO A 102 -18.40 15.46 -2.52
CA PRO A 102 -18.21 15.02 -3.89
C PRO A 102 -19.49 14.28 -4.28
N ALA A 103 -20.15 14.76 -5.33
CA ALA A 103 -21.38 14.17 -5.84
C ALA A 103 -21.13 12.67 -5.99
N SER A 104 -21.89 11.86 -5.24
CA SER A 104 -21.78 10.41 -5.33
C SER A 104 -22.09 10.02 -6.77
N GLN A 105 -21.07 9.56 -7.50
CA GLN A 105 -21.26 9.13 -8.87
C GLN A 105 -22.21 7.94 -8.91
N PRO A 106 -23.07 7.85 -9.94
CA PRO A 106 -23.91 6.68 -10.11
C PRO A 106 -23.00 5.45 -10.26
N MET A 107 -23.14 4.52 -9.32
CA MET A 107 -22.42 3.26 -9.36
C MET A 107 -23.20 2.27 -10.23
N LEU A 108 -22.50 1.65 -11.16
CA LEU A 108 -22.95 0.47 -11.88
C LEU A 108 -22.74 -0.76 -11.01
N SER A 109 -23.60 -1.75 -11.13
CA SER A 109 -23.44 -3.04 -10.45
C SER A 109 -23.40 -4.16 -11.49
N SER A 110 -22.39 -5.04 -11.35
CA SER A 110 -22.29 -6.30 -12.09
C SER A 110 -22.35 -7.46 -11.12
N THR A 111 -23.10 -8.49 -11.48
CA THR A 111 -23.27 -9.71 -10.68
C THR A 111 -22.93 -10.94 -11.50
N ALA A 112 -22.14 -11.84 -10.93
CA ALA A 112 -21.86 -13.15 -11.50
C ALA A 112 -22.29 -14.26 -10.51
N GLN A 113 -22.79 -15.38 -11.02
CA GLN A 113 -23.19 -16.50 -10.15
C GLN A 113 -22.48 -17.80 -10.52
N ASN A 114 -22.69 -18.34 -11.71
CA ASN A 114 -22.13 -19.63 -12.11
C ASN A 114 -21.10 -19.54 -13.23
N THR A 115 -21.06 -18.40 -13.93
CA THR A 115 -20.13 -18.16 -15.03
C THR A 115 -19.35 -16.89 -14.72
N PRO A 116 -18.02 -16.90 -14.84
CA PRO A 116 -17.22 -15.70 -14.71
C PRO A 116 -17.63 -14.63 -15.70
N GLN A 117 -17.65 -13.38 -15.27
CA GLN A 117 -17.98 -12.22 -16.07
C GLN A 117 -16.77 -11.28 -16.17
N ASP A 118 -16.38 -10.96 -17.40
CA ASP A 118 -15.32 -9.99 -17.65
C ASP A 118 -15.91 -8.58 -17.75
N ILE A 119 -15.32 -7.65 -17.02
CA ILE A 119 -15.74 -6.26 -16.89
C ILE A 119 -14.55 -5.38 -17.25
N GLN A 120 -14.70 -4.58 -18.30
CA GLN A 120 -13.73 -3.57 -18.70
C GLN A 120 -14.08 -2.24 -18.05
N LEU A 121 -13.17 -1.71 -17.25
CA LEU A 121 -13.30 -0.41 -16.63
C LEU A 121 -12.77 0.70 -17.56
N LYS A 122 -13.24 1.93 -17.36
CA LYS A 122 -12.90 3.07 -18.23
C LYS A 122 -11.46 3.56 -18.12
N ASP A 123 -10.76 3.16 -17.08
CA ASP A 123 -9.32 3.45 -16.86
C ASP A 123 -8.39 2.44 -17.58
N GLY A 124 -8.94 1.48 -18.31
CA GLY A 124 -8.21 0.41 -18.97
C GLY A 124 -7.99 -0.83 -18.10
N SER A 125 -8.42 -0.80 -16.82
CA SER A 125 -8.37 -1.98 -15.96
C SER A 125 -9.43 -3.02 -16.34
N ALA A 126 -9.12 -4.30 -16.13
CA ALA A 126 -10.03 -5.42 -16.33
C ALA A 126 -10.33 -6.12 -15.00
N VAL A 127 -11.56 -6.58 -14.83
CA VAL A 127 -11.98 -7.37 -13.68
C VAL A 127 -12.73 -8.60 -14.16
N THR A 128 -12.25 -9.79 -13.77
CA THR A 128 -12.99 -11.05 -13.99
C THR A 128 -13.72 -11.41 -12.69
N LEU A 129 -15.01 -11.13 -12.63
CA LEU A 129 -15.87 -11.47 -11.51
C LEU A 129 -16.33 -12.94 -11.63
N LYS A 130 -15.79 -13.81 -10.77
CA LYS A 130 -16.11 -15.25 -10.80
C LYS A 130 -17.50 -15.51 -10.22
N ASN A 131 -17.83 -14.88 -9.12
CA ASN A 131 -19.12 -14.89 -8.45
C ASN A 131 -19.28 -13.66 -7.56
N GLY A 132 -20.50 -13.33 -7.17
CA GLY A 132 -20.80 -12.22 -6.26
C GLY A 132 -21.18 -10.93 -6.99
N GLU A 133 -20.89 -9.78 -6.35
CA GLU A 133 -21.30 -8.46 -6.82
C GLU A 133 -20.15 -7.46 -6.74
N LEU A 134 -19.88 -6.79 -7.87
CA LEU A 134 -18.94 -5.67 -7.98
C LEU A 134 -19.69 -4.39 -8.32
N GLN A 135 -19.45 -3.33 -7.56
CA GLN A 135 -19.94 -1.98 -7.85
C GLN A 135 -18.79 -1.08 -8.27
N TYR A 136 -18.97 -0.34 -9.34
CA TYR A 136 -17.96 0.55 -9.92
C TYR A 136 -18.61 1.77 -10.58
N PRO A 137 -17.93 2.92 -10.63
CA PRO A 137 -18.47 4.11 -11.29
C PRO A 137 -18.40 3.95 -12.80
N LYS A 138 -19.27 4.65 -13.53
CA LYS A 138 -19.22 4.71 -14.99
C LYS A 138 -17.90 5.30 -15.49
N GLU A 139 -17.35 6.27 -14.75
CA GLU A 139 -16.07 6.93 -15.04
C GLU A 139 -15.38 7.24 -13.71
N PHE A 140 -14.05 7.14 -13.67
CA PHE A 140 -13.28 7.54 -12.49
C PHE A 140 -13.00 9.04 -12.58
N THR A 141 -13.52 9.80 -11.63
CA THR A 141 -13.27 11.24 -11.51
C THR A 141 -12.68 11.53 -10.13
N GLY A 142 -11.64 12.33 -10.09
CA GLY A 142 -10.93 12.67 -8.85
C GLY A 142 -9.58 11.98 -8.70
N ASN A 143 -9.03 12.02 -7.49
CA ASN A 143 -7.65 11.62 -7.21
C ASN A 143 -7.49 10.10 -6.98
N LYS A 144 -8.59 9.33 -7.04
CA LYS A 144 -8.61 7.89 -6.77
C LYS A 144 -9.59 7.18 -7.69
N ARG A 145 -9.26 5.95 -8.05
CA ARG A 145 -10.13 5.02 -8.78
C ARG A 145 -10.73 4.04 -7.76
N GLN A 146 -11.99 4.15 -7.45
CA GLN A 146 -12.60 3.37 -6.38
C GLN A 146 -13.72 2.47 -6.88
N VAL A 147 -13.71 1.20 -6.43
CA VAL A 147 -14.74 0.20 -6.66
C VAL A 147 -15.09 -0.50 -5.34
N ILE A 148 -16.20 -1.22 -5.30
CA ILE A 148 -16.65 -1.95 -4.11
C ILE A 148 -16.95 -3.40 -4.49
N LEU A 149 -16.21 -4.34 -3.92
CA LEU A 149 -16.53 -5.76 -4.00
C LEU A 149 -17.44 -6.12 -2.81
N LYS A 150 -18.75 -6.13 -3.09
CA LYS A 150 -19.76 -6.42 -2.05
C LYS A 150 -19.62 -7.84 -1.51
N SER A 151 -19.44 -8.80 -2.40
CA SER A 151 -19.30 -10.22 -2.07
C SER A 151 -18.66 -10.99 -3.21
N GLY A 152 -18.15 -12.16 -2.92
CA GLY A 152 -17.70 -13.12 -3.91
C GLY A 152 -16.21 -13.07 -4.24
N THR A 153 -15.86 -13.56 -5.42
CA THR A 153 -14.48 -13.71 -5.88
C THR A 153 -14.27 -12.95 -7.18
N ALA A 154 -13.25 -12.09 -7.22
CA ALA A 154 -12.90 -11.35 -8.41
C ALA A 154 -11.38 -11.29 -8.58
N TYR A 155 -10.92 -11.44 -9.81
CA TYR A 155 -9.57 -11.18 -10.24
C TYR A 155 -9.50 -9.78 -10.85
N PHE A 156 -8.48 -9.02 -10.47
CA PHE A 156 -8.25 -7.65 -10.89
C PHE A 156 -6.94 -7.58 -11.65
N ASP A 157 -7.00 -7.08 -12.87
CA ASP A 157 -5.86 -6.65 -13.67
C ASP A 157 -5.93 -5.13 -13.79
N ILE A 158 -5.17 -4.44 -12.94
CA ILE A 158 -5.30 -3.00 -12.79
C ILE A 158 -4.24 -2.28 -13.62
N HIS A 159 -4.72 -1.42 -14.54
CA HIS A 159 -3.87 -0.55 -15.33
C HIS A 159 -2.98 0.32 -14.45
N LYS A 160 -1.68 0.39 -14.79
CA LYS A 160 -0.68 1.11 -14.01
C LYS A 160 -0.86 2.62 -14.10
N ASP A 161 -1.25 3.22 -12.99
CA ASP A 161 -1.35 4.67 -12.79
C ASP A 161 -0.98 5.03 -11.35
N SER A 162 0.22 5.57 -11.17
CA SER A 162 0.74 5.97 -9.86
C SER A 162 0.17 7.30 -9.35
N ALA A 163 -0.40 8.11 -10.25
CA ALA A 163 -1.00 9.40 -9.88
C ALA A 163 -2.41 9.21 -9.28
N HIS A 164 -3.14 8.17 -9.74
CA HIS A 164 -4.49 7.87 -9.28
C HIS A 164 -4.56 6.44 -8.75
N PRO A 165 -4.27 6.21 -7.46
CA PRO A 165 -4.35 4.88 -6.84
C PRO A 165 -5.71 4.23 -7.05
N PHE A 166 -5.71 2.90 -7.26
CA PHE A 166 -6.93 2.12 -7.37
C PHE A 166 -7.27 1.51 -6.01
N GLU A 167 -8.47 1.76 -5.51
CA GLU A 167 -8.95 1.31 -4.21
C GLU A 167 -10.15 0.38 -4.36
N ILE A 168 -10.08 -0.79 -3.74
CA ILE A 168 -11.19 -1.72 -3.64
C ILE A 168 -11.66 -1.76 -2.19
N LEU A 169 -12.92 -1.45 -1.97
CA LEU A 169 -13.56 -1.58 -0.67
C LEU A 169 -14.22 -2.95 -0.55
N CYS A 170 -13.89 -3.69 0.50
CA CYS A 170 -14.46 -4.99 0.83
C CYS A 170 -14.83 -5.01 2.31
N GLN A 171 -16.13 -4.99 2.65
CA GLN A 171 -16.57 -4.93 4.05
C GLN A 171 -15.82 -3.85 4.86
N GLN A 172 -14.99 -4.28 5.83
CA GLN A 172 -14.21 -3.40 6.70
C GLN A 172 -12.76 -3.19 6.19
N THR A 173 -12.42 -3.70 5.01
CA THR A 173 -11.06 -3.68 4.48
C THR A 173 -10.94 -2.80 3.24
N THR A 174 -9.73 -2.29 3.01
CA THR A 174 -9.40 -1.51 1.82
C THR A 174 -8.14 -2.08 1.19
N ILE A 175 -8.23 -2.37 -0.10
CA ILE A 175 -7.12 -2.83 -0.92
C ILE A 175 -6.72 -1.69 -1.83
N THR A 176 -5.44 -1.26 -1.78
CA THR A 176 -4.93 -0.15 -2.60
C THR A 176 -3.78 -0.62 -3.45
N VAL A 177 -3.84 -0.32 -4.75
CA VAL A 177 -2.81 -0.68 -5.73
C VAL A 177 -2.54 0.48 -6.70
N LEU A 178 -1.41 0.41 -7.42
CA LEU A 178 -1.02 1.38 -8.45
C LEU A 178 -1.01 0.79 -9.87
N GLY A 179 -1.07 -0.54 -9.98
CA GLY A 179 -0.98 -1.33 -11.20
C GLY A 179 -0.49 -2.72 -10.82
N THR A 180 -1.39 -3.67 -10.68
CA THR A 180 -1.19 -4.94 -9.98
C THR A 180 -2.22 -5.95 -10.47
N GLU A 181 -1.80 -7.20 -10.57
CA GLU A 181 -2.66 -8.33 -10.82
C GLU A 181 -2.86 -9.14 -9.54
N PHE A 182 -4.11 -9.32 -9.11
CA PHE A 182 -4.42 -9.99 -7.85
C PHE A 182 -5.87 -10.48 -7.78
N GLU A 183 -6.11 -11.44 -6.92
CA GLU A 183 -7.45 -11.95 -6.61
C GLU A 183 -7.90 -11.46 -5.24
N ILE A 184 -9.18 -11.13 -5.13
CA ILE A 184 -9.86 -10.92 -3.85
C ILE A 184 -10.99 -11.95 -3.75
N LYS A 185 -11.08 -12.62 -2.57
CA LYS A 185 -12.25 -13.41 -2.17
C LYS A 185 -12.86 -12.77 -0.95
N ASN A 186 -14.05 -12.21 -1.13
CA ASN A 186 -14.84 -11.60 -0.06
C ASN A 186 -16.04 -12.50 0.24
N ILE A 187 -15.85 -13.46 1.13
CA ILE A 187 -16.81 -14.54 1.41
C ILE A 187 -17.01 -14.62 2.91
N ASP A 188 -18.25 -14.62 3.34
CA ASP A 188 -18.67 -14.63 4.75
C ASP A 188 -18.00 -13.46 5.52
N ASN A 189 -17.22 -13.79 6.55
CA ASN A 189 -16.46 -12.81 7.34
C ASN A 189 -14.99 -12.73 6.95
N HIS A 190 -14.59 -13.30 5.80
CA HIS A 190 -13.21 -13.34 5.36
C HIS A 190 -12.97 -12.51 4.11
N THR A 191 -11.86 -11.78 4.12
CA THR A 191 -11.29 -11.13 2.93
C THR A 191 -9.91 -11.72 2.67
N TYR A 192 -9.81 -12.55 1.61
CA TYR A 192 -8.55 -13.09 1.13
C TYR A 192 -8.04 -12.21 -0.01
N VAL A 193 -6.74 -11.94 -0.01
CA VAL A 193 -6.05 -11.23 -1.08
C VAL A 193 -4.84 -12.04 -1.50
N SER A 194 -4.74 -12.42 -2.80
CA SER A 194 -3.61 -13.18 -3.36
C SER A 194 -3.01 -12.39 -4.52
N VAL A 195 -1.71 -12.08 -4.45
CA VAL A 195 -1.03 -11.20 -5.42
C VAL A 195 -0.31 -12.03 -6.49
N ASN A 196 -0.75 -11.90 -7.75
CA ASN A 196 -0.09 -12.55 -8.88
C ASN A 196 1.13 -11.76 -9.35
N GLU A 197 0.95 -10.44 -9.56
CA GLU A 197 2.02 -9.55 -9.99
C GLU A 197 1.88 -8.18 -9.31
N GLY A 198 3.01 -7.54 -9.03
CA GLY A 198 3.05 -6.18 -8.48
C GLY A 198 3.01 -6.13 -6.95
N LYS A 199 2.31 -5.15 -6.42
CA LYS A 199 2.28 -4.86 -4.98
C LYS A 199 0.91 -4.36 -4.54
N VAL A 200 0.42 -4.89 -3.44
CA VAL A 200 -0.86 -4.55 -2.81
C VAL A 200 -0.64 -4.00 -1.42
N ARG A 201 -1.28 -2.89 -1.09
CA ARG A 201 -1.47 -2.45 0.30
C ARG A 201 -2.82 -2.93 0.78
N PHE A 202 -2.83 -3.82 1.74
CA PHE A 202 -4.02 -4.37 2.36
C PHE A 202 -4.22 -3.76 3.74
N THR A 203 -5.23 -2.93 3.89
CA THR A 203 -5.57 -2.20 5.12
C THR A 203 -6.82 -2.80 5.75
N THR A 204 -6.72 -3.15 7.01
CA THR A 204 -7.77 -3.73 7.84
C THR A 204 -7.90 -2.94 9.14
N PRO A 205 -8.97 -3.11 9.94
CA PRO A 205 -9.05 -2.53 11.29
C PRO A 205 -7.90 -2.93 12.21
N SER A 206 -7.30 -4.11 12.00
CA SER A 206 -6.19 -4.64 12.81
C SER A 206 -4.82 -4.14 12.38
N GLY A 207 -4.69 -3.47 11.23
CA GLY A 207 -3.44 -2.97 10.71
C GLY A 207 -3.33 -3.03 9.18
N THR A 208 -2.14 -2.69 8.68
CA THR A 208 -1.84 -2.66 7.25
C THR A 208 -0.72 -3.62 6.93
N SER A 209 -0.89 -4.42 5.87
CA SER A 209 0.15 -5.28 5.29
C SER A 209 0.47 -4.87 3.86
N ILE A 210 1.72 -5.03 3.46
CA ILE A 210 2.16 -4.92 2.07
C ILE A 210 2.41 -6.33 1.54
N LEU A 211 1.65 -6.70 0.52
CA LEU A 211 1.78 -7.98 -0.16
C LEU A 211 2.50 -7.77 -1.50
N THR A 212 3.41 -8.65 -1.83
CA THR A 212 4.10 -8.69 -3.14
C THR A 212 3.72 -9.94 -3.90
N ALA A 213 4.14 -10.03 -5.16
CA ALA A 213 3.88 -11.21 -6.00
C ALA A 213 4.20 -12.53 -5.28
N GLY A 214 3.30 -13.50 -5.33
CA GLY A 214 3.37 -14.78 -4.64
C GLY A 214 2.86 -14.78 -3.20
N MET A 215 2.59 -13.62 -2.61
CA MET A 215 2.04 -13.52 -1.25
C MET A 215 0.52 -13.54 -1.25
N GLN A 216 -0.03 -14.00 -0.14
CA GLN A 216 -1.46 -13.91 0.17
C GLN A 216 -1.70 -13.45 1.60
N ALA A 217 -2.86 -12.89 1.85
CA ALA A 217 -3.34 -12.53 3.19
C ALA A 217 -4.80 -12.94 3.37
N ASP A 218 -5.17 -13.27 4.60
CA ASP A 218 -6.53 -13.54 5.07
C ASP A 218 -6.85 -12.65 6.26
N TYR A 219 -7.88 -11.83 6.11
CA TYR A 219 -8.45 -11.08 7.22
C TYR A 219 -9.81 -11.66 7.59
N ASN A 220 -9.94 -12.06 8.86
CA ASN A 220 -11.20 -12.51 9.44
C ASN A 220 -11.83 -11.37 10.24
N ALA A 221 -12.97 -10.86 9.77
CA ALA A 221 -13.67 -9.74 10.39
C ALA A 221 -14.29 -10.08 11.75
N ALA A 222 -14.64 -11.36 12.01
CA ALA A 222 -15.23 -11.79 13.28
C ALA A 222 -14.20 -11.83 14.41
N THR A 223 -12.97 -12.26 14.12
CA THR A 223 -11.87 -12.36 15.10
C THR A 223 -10.91 -11.17 15.02
N GLN A 224 -11.07 -10.30 14.02
CA GLN A 224 -10.18 -9.19 13.70
C GLN A 224 -8.72 -9.64 13.52
N SER A 225 -8.50 -10.85 13.00
CA SER A 225 -7.16 -11.40 12.77
C SER A 225 -6.74 -11.22 11.32
N LEU A 226 -5.48 -10.83 11.13
CA LEU A 226 -4.83 -10.70 9.84
C LEU A 226 -3.66 -11.68 9.77
N ASN A 227 -3.75 -12.66 8.87
CA ASN A 227 -2.71 -13.65 8.62
C ASN A 227 -2.12 -13.42 7.22
N THR A 228 -0.81 -13.60 7.08
CA THR A 228 -0.10 -13.52 5.80
C THR A 228 0.66 -14.80 5.54
N ALA A 229 0.69 -15.24 4.28
CA ALA A 229 1.48 -16.36 3.80
C ALA A 229 2.27 -15.97 2.56
N THR A 230 3.39 -16.63 2.32
CA THR A 230 4.33 -16.31 1.23
C THR A 230 4.10 -17.14 -0.03
N GLU A 231 3.13 -18.06 0.01
CA GLU A 231 2.84 -18.92 -1.14
C GLU A 231 1.35 -19.10 -1.33
N PHE A 232 0.88 -18.98 -2.58
CA PHE A 232 -0.43 -19.42 -3.02
C PHE A 232 -0.32 -20.11 -4.38
N SER A 233 -1.24 -21.03 -4.67
CA SER A 233 -1.28 -21.68 -5.98
C SER A 233 -1.84 -20.72 -7.04
N LYS A 234 -1.03 -20.37 -8.04
CA LYS A 234 -1.47 -19.54 -9.19
C LYS A 234 -2.62 -20.21 -9.96
N ASN A 235 -2.76 -21.52 -9.88
CA ASN A 235 -3.84 -22.24 -10.55
C ASN A 235 -5.23 -21.89 -9.98
N THR A 236 -5.30 -21.33 -8.78
CA THR A 236 -6.58 -20.86 -8.21
C THR A 236 -7.19 -19.72 -9.00
N ILE A 237 -6.37 -18.93 -9.69
CA ILE A 237 -6.78 -17.78 -10.52
C ILE A 237 -6.89 -18.11 -12.01
N ALA A 238 -6.72 -19.37 -12.41
CA ALA A 238 -6.74 -19.80 -13.80
C ALA A 238 -8.09 -19.54 -14.51
N TYR A 239 -9.19 -19.37 -13.75
CA TYR A 239 -10.47 -18.95 -14.31
C TYR A 239 -10.40 -17.57 -15.00
N ALA A 240 -9.49 -16.69 -14.55
CA ALA A 240 -9.24 -15.37 -15.11
C ALA A 240 -8.02 -15.36 -16.05
N THR A 241 -6.88 -15.89 -15.60
CA THR A 241 -5.62 -15.89 -16.36
C THR A 241 -5.60 -16.86 -17.53
N LYS A 242 -6.54 -17.82 -17.55
CA LYS A 242 -6.60 -18.93 -18.53
C LYS A 242 -5.36 -19.81 -18.55
N GLN A 243 -4.51 -19.72 -17.53
CA GLN A 243 -3.26 -20.48 -17.45
C GLN A 243 -3.18 -21.35 -16.21
N LEU A 244 -2.70 -22.56 -16.38
CA LEU A 244 -2.31 -23.48 -15.31
C LEU A 244 -0.81 -23.68 -15.40
N SER A 245 -0.11 -23.51 -14.26
CA SER A 245 1.34 -23.67 -14.16
C SER A 245 1.69 -24.74 -13.14
N TYR A 246 2.58 -25.65 -13.52
CA TYR A 246 3.01 -26.75 -12.68
C TYR A 246 4.53 -26.83 -12.62
N ASN A 247 5.05 -27.11 -11.44
CA ASN A 247 6.46 -27.37 -11.21
C ASN A 247 6.60 -28.63 -10.32
N GLY A 248 6.79 -29.76 -10.96
CA GLY A 248 6.88 -31.07 -10.27
C GLY A 248 5.58 -31.50 -9.59
N SER A 249 4.43 -31.03 -10.05
CA SER A 249 3.13 -31.44 -9.51
C SER A 249 2.75 -32.85 -9.93
N SER A 250 1.96 -33.57 -9.12
CA SER A 250 1.50 -34.89 -9.53
C SER A 250 0.49 -34.83 -10.67
N LEU A 251 0.50 -35.81 -11.58
CA LEU A 251 -0.51 -35.90 -12.64
C LEU A 251 -1.94 -35.89 -12.05
N ARG A 252 -2.16 -36.51 -10.90
CA ARG A 252 -3.46 -36.46 -10.20
C ARG A 252 -3.86 -35.04 -9.85
N THR A 253 -2.93 -34.18 -9.38
CA THR A 253 -3.19 -32.75 -9.12
C THR A 253 -3.57 -32.03 -10.40
N VAL A 254 -2.81 -32.24 -11.49
CA VAL A 254 -3.09 -31.64 -12.80
C VAL A 254 -4.49 -32.02 -13.28
N VAL A 255 -4.84 -33.30 -13.24
CA VAL A 255 -6.17 -33.78 -13.65
C VAL A 255 -7.29 -33.23 -12.77
N ASN A 256 -7.05 -33.09 -11.47
CA ASN A 256 -8.05 -32.47 -10.57
C ASN A 256 -8.27 -31.01 -10.93
N ASP A 257 -7.20 -30.25 -11.20
CA ASP A 257 -7.32 -28.84 -11.61
C ASP A 257 -8.04 -28.73 -12.97
N LEU A 258 -7.71 -29.59 -13.94
CA LEU A 258 -8.42 -29.64 -15.23
C LEU A 258 -9.93 -29.92 -15.06
N LYS A 259 -10.30 -30.80 -14.15
CA LYS A 259 -11.71 -31.09 -13.85
C LYS A 259 -12.47 -29.87 -13.27
N LEU A 260 -11.79 -28.97 -12.58
CA LEU A 260 -12.40 -27.72 -12.10
C LEU A 260 -12.75 -26.77 -13.25
N HIS A 261 -11.95 -26.77 -14.34
CA HIS A 261 -12.15 -25.91 -15.49
C HIS A 261 -13.00 -26.56 -16.60
N PHE A 262 -12.98 -27.88 -16.68
CA PHE A 262 -13.72 -28.68 -17.64
C PHE A 262 -14.58 -29.74 -16.93
N PRO A 263 -15.53 -29.34 -16.09
CA PRO A 263 -16.29 -30.23 -15.21
C PRO A 263 -17.15 -31.26 -15.98
N GLN A 264 -17.43 -30.98 -17.25
CA GLN A 264 -18.18 -31.90 -18.11
C GLN A 264 -17.36 -33.14 -18.53
N TYR A 265 -16.01 -33.11 -18.41
CA TYR A 265 -15.17 -34.22 -18.85
C TYR A 265 -14.82 -35.17 -17.71
N ASN A 266 -15.01 -36.47 -17.93
CA ASN A 266 -14.47 -37.52 -17.08
C ASN A 266 -13.07 -37.89 -17.58
N ILE A 267 -12.02 -37.56 -16.78
CA ILE A 267 -10.63 -37.84 -17.11
C ILE A 267 -10.15 -38.97 -16.20
N GLU A 268 -9.77 -40.10 -16.79
CA GLU A 268 -9.27 -41.27 -16.09
C GLU A 268 -7.76 -41.44 -16.31
N ILE A 269 -7.04 -41.66 -15.23
CA ILE A 269 -5.61 -41.92 -15.25
C ILE A 269 -5.30 -43.23 -14.53
N PRO A 270 -4.36 -44.04 -15.04
CA PRO A 270 -3.88 -45.23 -14.32
C PRO A 270 -3.31 -44.90 -12.96
N ALA A 271 -3.56 -45.74 -11.96
CA ALA A 271 -3.03 -45.54 -10.62
C ALA A 271 -1.49 -45.40 -10.59
N THR A 272 -0.82 -46.12 -11.49
CA THR A 272 0.64 -46.10 -11.68
C THR A 272 1.16 -44.73 -12.13
N MET A 273 0.36 -43.98 -12.90
CA MET A 273 0.73 -42.64 -13.41
C MET A 273 0.33 -41.50 -12.48
N ALA A 274 -0.53 -41.74 -11.52
CA ALA A 274 -1.09 -40.72 -10.66
C ALA A 274 -0.03 -39.83 -9.94
N LYS A 275 1.14 -40.39 -9.68
CA LYS A 275 2.29 -39.76 -9.00
C LYS A 275 3.32 -39.19 -9.97
N CYS A 276 3.20 -39.40 -11.30
CA CYS A 276 4.13 -38.81 -12.27
C CYS A 276 4.22 -37.32 -12.11
N LYS A 277 5.44 -36.80 -12.19
CA LYS A 277 5.72 -35.36 -12.01
C LYS A 277 5.50 -34.63 -13.33
N ILE A 278 4.72 -33.58 -13.28
CA ILE A 278 4.41 -32.71 -14.41
C ILE A 278 4.96 -31.33 -14.11
N SER A 279 5.67 -30.77 -15.09
CA SER A 279 6.11 -29.37 -15.09
C SER A 279 5.77 -28.76 -16.44
N GLY A 280 5.29 -27.51 -16.45
CA GLY A 280 4.93 -26.79 -17.67
C GLY A 280 3.74 -25.89 -17.44
N ASP A 281 3.51 -25.05 -18.46
CA ASP A 281 2.40 -24.10 -18.49
C ASP A 281 1.38 -24.59 -19.54
N TYR A 282 0.11 -24.53 -19.21
CA TYR A 282 -1.00 -25.00 -20.04
C TYR A 282 -2.03 -23.88 -20.18
N ASN A 283 -2.33 -23.52 -21.42
CA ASN A 283 -3.36 -22.53 -21.72
C ASN A 283 -4.73 -23.20 -21.86
N LEU A 284 -5.68 -22.80 -20.98
CA LEU A 284 -7.04 -23.37 -20.99
C LEU A 284 -7.83 -23.04 -22.29
N GLU A 285 -7.43 -21.97 -23.00
CA GLU A 285 -8.07 -21.61 -24.27
C GLU A 285 -7.74 -22.58 -25.42
N GLU A 286 -6.67 -23.35 -25.31
CA GLU A 286 -6.34 -24.40 -26.26
C GLU A 286 -7.33 -25.58 -26.23
N GLY A 287 -8.14 -25.60 -25.17
CA GLY A 287 -9.15 -26.67 -24.97
C GLY A 287 -8.57 -27.94 -24.35
N ILE A 288 -9.45 -28.68 -23.70
CA ILE A 288 -9.07 -29.86 -22.91
C ILE A 288 -8.33 -30.93 -23.71
N HIS A 289 -8.77 -31.17 -24.98
CA HIS A 289 -8.17 -32.19 -25.84
C HIS A 289 -6.68 -31.93 -26.10
N ASN A 290 -6.32 -30.70 -26.45
CA ASN A 290 -4.93 -30.33 -26.73
C ASN A 290 -4.07 -30.42 -25.48
N ILE A 291 -4.58 -29.98 -24.34
CA ILE A 291 -3.88 -30.08 -23.05
C ILE A 291 -3.61 -31.56 -22.71
N LEU A 292 -4.60 -32.44 -22.89
CA LEU A 292 -4.45 -33.86 -22.62
C LEU A 292 -3.50 -34.56 -23.61
N LEU A 293 -3.45 -34.11 -24.87
CA LEU A 293 -2.48 -34.60 -25.89
C LEU A 293 -1.04 -34.27 -25.44
N VAL A 294 -0.79 -33.04 -24.99
CA VAL A 294 0.54 -32.64 -24.49
C VAL A 294 0.94 -33.45 -23.26
N LEU A 295 0.01 -33.67 -22.33
CA LEU A 295 0.24 -34.50 -21.15
C LEU A 295 0.54 -35.96 -21.56
N ALA A 296 -0.19 -36.53 -22.50
CA ALA A 296 0.02 -37.89 -23.01
C ALA A 296 1.41 -38.01 -23.63
N ALA A 297 1.79 -37.06 -24.49
CA ALA A 297 3.11 -37.04 -25.10
C ALA A 297 4.25 -36.95 -24.06
N THR A 298 4.08 -36.10 -23.03
CA THR A 298 5.06 -35.96 -21.95
C THR A 298 5.25 -37.24 -21.16
N LEU A 299 4.21 -38.07 -21.05
CA LEU A 299 4.20 -39.29 -20.26
C LEU A 299 4.41 -40.54 -21.10
N ASN A 300 4.68 -40.43 -22.40
CA ASN A 300 4.71 -41.54 -23.34
C ASN A 300 3.46 -42.43 -23.20
N ALA A 301 2.29 -41.83 -23.01
CA ALA A 301 1.02 -42.50 -22.85
C ALA A 301 0.19 -42.37 -24.12
N GLU A 302 -0.70 -43.34 -24.37
CA GLU A 302 -1.72 -43.23 -25.38
C GLU A 302 -2.96 -42.55 -24.79
N LEU A 303 -3.50 -41.53 -25.48
CA LEU A 303 -4.72 -40.85 -25.12
C LEU A 303 -5.89 -41.37 -25.90
N THR A 304 -6.89 -41.91 -25.23
CA THR A 304 -8.22 -42.16 -25.82
C THR A 304 -9.13 -41.00 -25.44
N PHE A 305 -9.61 -40.22 -26.44
CA PHE A 305 -10.45 -39.07 -26.20
C PHE A 305 -11.77 -39.21 -26.94
N ASN A 306 -12.89 -39.03 -26.26
CA ASN A 306 -14.24 -39.11 -26.84
C ASN A 306 -15.02 -37.84 -26.48
N GLU A 307 -15.13 -36.94 -27.45
CA GLU A 307 -15.82 -35.67 -27.30
C GLU A 307 -17.31 -35.82 -27.04
N LYS A 308 -17.96 -36.76 -27.70
CA LYS A 308 -19.41 -36.99 -27.55
C LYS A 308 -19.78 -37.52 -26.17
N GLN A 309 -18.91 -38.32 -25.56
CA GLN A 309 -19.12 -38.89 -24.24
C GLN A 309 -18.43 -38.04 -23.13
N HIS A 310 -17.78 -36.96 -23.50
CA HIS A 310 -16.98 -36.13 -22.61
C HIS A 310 -16.05 -36.98 -21.73
N SER A 311 -15.34 -37.93 -22.34
CA SER A 311 -14.46 -38.83 -21.63
C SER A 311 -13.06 -38.84 -22.22
N ALA A 312 -12.07 -38.94 -21.34
CA ALA A 312 -10.66 -39.09 -21.69
C ALA A 312 -10.00 -40.14 -20.79
N SER A 313 -9.19 -40.99 -21.38
CA SER A 313 -8.41 -41.95 -20.60
C SER A 313 -6.99 -42.07 -21.12
N PHE A 314 -6.04 -42.22 -20.21
CA PHE A 314 -4.64 -42.51 -20.52
C PHE A 314 -4.38 -43.99 -20.40
N VAL A 315 -3.70 -44.58 -21.41
CA VAL A 315 -3.34 -45.98 -21.44
C VAL A 315 -1.82 -46.13 -21.60
N GLY A 316 -1.23 -46.99 -20.84
CA GLY A 316 0.24 -47.13 -20.82
C GLY A 316 0.92 -45.94 -20.16
N GLY A 317 2.12 -45.62 -20.60
CA GLY A 317 2.90 -44.48 -20.13
C GLY A 317 3.86 -44.79 -18.98
N THR A 318 4.87 -43.95 -18.89
CA THR A 318 5.93 -44.03 -17.86
C THR A 318 6.20 -42.67 -17.28
N CYS A 319 6.42 -42.62 -15.96
CA CYS A 319 6.91 -41.37 -15.36
C CYS A 319 8.36 -41.13 -15.83
N GLN A 320 8.64 -39.96 -16.32
CA GLN A 320 10.02 -39.52 -16.52
C GLN A 320 10.71 -39.43 -15.14
N PRO A 321 11.99 -39.79 -15.03
CA PRO A 321 12.73 -39.79 -13.76
C PRO A 321 12.90 -38.36 -13.19
#